data_d53abb241aa883570619895e7f0e1262
#
_entry.id   d53abb241aa883570619895e7f0e1262
#
_cell.length_a   1.000
_cell.length_b   1.000
_cell.length_c   1.000
_cell.angle_alpha   90.00
_cell.angle_beta   90.00
_cell.angle_gamma   90.00
#
_symmetry.space_group_name_H-M   'P 1'
#
loop_
_entity.id
_entity.type
_entity.pdbx_description
1 polymer ?
#
loop_
_entity_poly.entity_id
_entity_poly.type
_entity_poly.pdbx_seq_one_letter_code
_entity_poly.pdbx_strand_id
1 'polypeptide(L)'
;TFGVTLAMAPRIDLGILAGVGLAILRHVWLEAKMRADVDYDAGTLTIRPSGVIWFVSTPALEDLLIDHLADHPDARRLVIDLAQAGRIDYTGAAAVARVVVDARAAGLEAEVVAIPPRTRRTLTDLLSESGTDGA
;
A
#
# COMPACT_ATOMS: atom_id res chain seq x y z
N THR A 1 37.84 4.27 -39.22
CA THR A 1 36.39 4.40 -39.00
C THR A 1 35.78 3.24 -38.22
N PHE A 2 36.23 2.00 -38.44
CA PHE A 2 35.75 0.81 -37.72
C PHE A 2 36.09 0.83 -36.23
N GLY A 3 37.25 1.34 -35.83
CA GLY A 3 37.67 1.43 -34.43
C GLY A 3 36.89 2.42 -33.60
N VAL A 4 36.42 3.52 -34.22
CA VAL A 4 35.57 4.53 -33.52
C VAL A 4 34.17 3.98 -33.29
N THR A 5 33.64 3.22 -34.24
CA THR A 5 32.33 2.59 -34.12
C THR A 5 32.32 1.51 -33.02
N LEU A 6 33.41 0.75 -32.93
CA LEU A 6 33.53 -0.28 -31.87
C LEU A 6 33.71 0.33 -30.46
N ALA A 7 34.40 1.48 -30.37
CA ALA A 7 34.58 2.17 -29.09
C ALA A 7 33.32 2.89 -28.60
N MET A 8 32.38 3.17 -29.50
CA MET A 8 31.08 3.77 -29.14
C MET A 8 29.97 2.74 -28.85
N ALA A 9 30.15 1.49 -29.28
CA ALA A 9 29.17 0.42 -29.06
C ALA A 9 28.79 0.23 -27.58
N PRO A 10 29.71 0.19 -26.62
CA PRO A 10 29.35 0.00 -25.22
C PRO A 10 28.56 1.18 -24.60
N ARG A 11 28.67 2.36 -25.22
CA ARG A 11 27.91 3.53 -24.76
C ARG A 11 26.46 3.56 -25.24
N ILE A 12 26.20 2.95 -26.40
CA ILE A 12 24.85 2.80 -26.94
C ILE A 12 24.09 1.78 -26.11
N ASP A 13 24.74 0.66 -25.75
CA ASP A 13 24.14 -0.38 -24.91
C ASP A 13 23.82 0.15 -23.49
N LEU A 14 24.73 0.95 -22.93
CA LEU A 14 24.50 1.63 -21.64
C LEU A 14 23.33 2.64 -21.73
N GLY A 15 23.21 3.36 -22.83
CA GLY A 15 22.11 4.30 -23.06
C GLY A 15 20.77 3.58 -23.16
N ILE A 16 20.71 2.46 -23.87
CA ILE A 16 19.50 1.64 -24.00
C ILE A 16 19.14 1.02 -22.64
N LEU A 17 20.09 0.44 -21.93
CA LEU A 17 19.87 -0.13 -20.59
C LEU A 17 19.40 0.92 -19.59
N ALA A 18 19.99 2.11 -19.61
CA ALA A 18 19.58 3.22 -18.77
C ALA A 18 18.15 3.70 -19.12
N GLY A 19 17.83 3.79 -20.42
CA GLY A 19 16.50 4.18 -20.90
C GLY A 19 15.43 3.15 -20.52
N VAL A 20 15.71 1.87 -20.72
CA VAL A 20 14.81 0.77 -20.31
C VAL A 20 14.65 0.73 -18.79
N GLY A 21 15.75 0.86 -18.04
CA GLY A 21 15.72 0.91 -16.59
C GLY A 21 14.88 2.07 -16.06
N LEU A 22 15.06 3.25 -16.64
CA LEU A 22 14.27 4.44 -16.27
C LEU A 22 12.79 4.30 -16.65
N ALA A 23 12.49 3.69 -17.80
CA ALA A 23 11.12 3.43 -18.22
C ALA A 23 10.41 2.44 -17.28
N ILE A 24 11.09 1.36 -16.89
CA ILE A 24 10.58 0.39 -15.92
C ILE A 24 10.39 1.06 -14.56
N LEU A 25 11.37 1.82 -14.09
CA LEU A 25 11.29 2.53 -12.81
C LEU A 25 10.13 3.53 -12.80
N ARG A 26 9.96 4.28 -13.87
CA ARG A 26 8.82 5.21 -14.02
C ARG A 26 7.49 4.47 -14.05
N HIS A 27 7.42 3.34 -14.75
CA HIS A 27 6.19 2.54 -14.85
C HIS A 27 5.82 1.96 -13.48
N VAL A 28 6.77 1.34 -12.79
CA VAL A 28 6.59 0.83 -11.43
C VAL A 28 6.21 1.96 -10.47
N TRP A 29 6.84 3.12 -10.58
CA TRP A 29 6.56 4.26 -9.72
C TRP A 29 5.16 4.85 -9.96
N LEU A 30 4.69 4.87 -11.22
CA LEU A 30 3.34 5.35 -11.57
C LEU A 30 2.25 4.35 -11.13
N GLU A 31 2.54 3.05 -11.21
CA GLU A 31 1.61 2.00 -10.76
C GLU A 31 1.64 1.80 -9.24
N ALA A 32 2.77 2.08 -8.59
CA ALA A 32 2.91 1.99 -7.15
C ALA A 32 2.19 3.11 -6.38
N LYS A 33 1.73 4.16 -7.06
CA LYS A 33 0.89 5.19 -6.43
C LYS A 33 -0.49 4.62 -6.13
N MET A 34 -0.60 4.03 -4.95
CA MET A 34 -1.90 3.73 -4.38
C MET A 34 -2.69 5.03 -4.24
N ARG A 35 -3.85 5.06 -4.85
CA ARG A 35 -4.81 6.14 -4.63
C ARG A 35 -5.69 5.74 -3.47
N ALA A 36 -5.79 6.61 -2.51
CA ALA A 36 -6.70 6.43 -1.41
C ALA A 36 -7.43 7.74 -1.15
N ASP A 37 -8.73 7.68 -1.09
CA ASP A 37 -9.55 8.77 -0.56
C ASP A 37 -9.55 8.68 0.95
N VAL A 38 -9.30 9.79 1.61
CA VAL A 38 -9.29 9.89 3.06
C VAL A 38 -10.34 10.90 3.47
N ASP A 39 -11.17 10.50 4.40
CA ASP A 39 -12.22 11.32 4.97
C ASP A 39 -12.11 11.30 6.49
N TYR A 40 -12.32 12.46 7.12
CA TYR A 40 -12.34 12.60 8.55
C TYR A 40 -13.63 13.28 8.99
N ASP A 41 -14.40 12.60 9.81
CA ASP A 41 -15.63 13.13 10.38
C ASP A 41 -15.84 12.63 11.81
N ALA A 42 -16.13 13.55 12.71
CA ALA A 42 -16.52 13.29 14.09
C ALA A 42 -15.63 12.27 14.85
N GLY A 43 -14.31 12.36 14.67
CA GLY A 43 -13.34 11.46 15.32
C GLY A 43 -13.12 10.14 14.58
N THR A 44 -13.74 9.93 13.43
CA THR A 44 -13.58 8.75 12.56
C THR A 44 -12.76 9.11 11.34
N LEU A 45 -11.62 8.44 11.16
CA LEU A 45 -10.79 8.50 9.97
C LEU A 45 -11.17 7.33 9.07
N THR A 46 -11.64 7.62 7.87
CA THR A 46 -11.99 6.60 6.87
C THR A 46 -11.01 6.65 5.72
N ILE A 47 -10.36 5.53 5.42
CA ILE A 47 -9.44 5.39 4.30
C ILE A 47 -10.08 4.45 3.28
N ARG A 48 -10.19 4.91 2.03
CA ARG A 48 -10.74 4.15 0.90
C ARG A 48 -9.66 3.94 -0.15
N PRO A 49 -8.84 2.89 -0.01
CA PRO A 49 -7.86 2.58 -1.03
C PRO A 49 -8.55 2.11 -2.31
N SER A 50 -8.05 2.58 -3.45
CA SER A 50 -8.54 2.20 -4.77
C SER A 50 -7.44 1.58 -5.61
N GLY A 51 -7.82 0.67 -6.52
CA GLY A 51 -6.89 -0.03 -7.39
C GLY A 51 -6.37 -1.33 -6.78
N VAL A 52 -5.17 -1.74 -7.18
CA VAL A 52 -4.56 -3.01 -6.74
C VAL A 52 -3.73 -2.77 -5.48
N ILE A 53 -4.08 -3.47 -4.42
CA ILE A 53 -3.30 -3.45 -3.16
C ILE A 53 -2.36 -4.66 -3.18
N TRP A 54 -1.09 -4.40 -3.35
CA TRP A 54 -0.03 -5.39 -3.44
C TRP A 54 1.20 -4.96 -2.62
N PHE A 55 2.22 -5.81 -2.57
CA PHE A 55 3.38 -5.58 -1.69
C PHE A 55 4.08 -4.22 -1.86
N VAL A 56 4.05 -3.63 -3.07
CA VAL A 56 4.67 -2.32 -3.35
C VAL A 56 3.86 -1.16 -2.75
N SER A 57 2.54 -1.33 -2.57
CA SER A 57 1.68 -0.29 -2.01
C SER A 57 1.59 -0.30 -0.47
N THR A 58 2.17 -1.31 0.18
CA THR A 58 2.16 -1.46 1.64
C THR A 58 2.77 -0.26 2.37
N PRO A 59 3.99 0.20 2.05
CA PRO A 59 4.57 1.37 2.72
C PRO A 59 3.73 2.64 2.53
N ALA A 60 3.14 2.81 1.35
CA ALA A 60 2.30 3.97 1.07
C ALA A 60 1.03 4.01 1.92
N LEU A 61 0.46 2.86 2.26
CA LEU A 61 -0.69 2.79 3.16
C LEU A 61 -0.32 3.14 4.60
N GLU A 62 0.83 2.65 5.07
CA GLU A 62 1.34 2.96 6.41
C GLU A 62 1.67 4.45 6.54
N ASP A 63 2.39 5.02 5.59
CA ASP A 63 2.75 6.43 5.56
C ASP A 63 1.51 7.34 5.52
N LEU A 64 0.55 6.99 4.68
CA LEU A 64 -0.72 7.71 4.57
C LEU A 64 -1.47 7.74 5.90
N LEU A 65 -1.50 6.62 6.61
CA LEU A 65 -2.14 6.53 7.91
C LEU A 65 -1.44 7.39 8.95
N ILE A 66 -0.11 7.32 9.01
CA ILE A 66 0.71 8.09 9.95
C ILE A 66 0.50 9.58 9.74
N ASP A 67 0.56 10.05 8.50
CA ASP A 67 0.38 11.45 8.15
C ASP A 67 -1.01 11.97 8.55
N HIS A 68 -2.07 11.21 8.25
CA HIS A 68 -3.43 11.63 8.57
C HIS A 68 -3.73 11.54 10.08
N LEU A 69 -3.17 10.59 10.80
CA LEU A 69 -3.31 10.53 12.25
C LEU A 69 -2.53 11.65 12.94
N ALA A 70 -1.41 12.10 12.38
CA ALA A 70 -0.68 13.25 12.88
C ALA A 70 -1.48 14.55 12.70
N ASP A 71 -2.22 14.68 11.60
CA ASP A 71 -3.09 15.81 11.32
C ASP A 71 -4.40 15.80 12.17
N HIS A 72 -4.82 14.61 12.61
CA HIS A 72 -6.04 14.40 13.39
C HIS A 72 -5.76 13.67 14.71
N PRO A 73 -5.09 14.30 15.68
CA PRO A 73 -4.73 13.66 16.96
C PRO A 73 -5.95 13.30 17.84
N ASP A 74 -7.11 13.82 17.52
CA ASP A 74 -8.40 13.53 18.17
C ASP A 74 -9.16 12.35 17.54
N ALA A 75 -8.60 11.73 16.50
CA ALA A 75 -9.18 10.53 15.91
C ALA A 75 -9.25 9.38 16.91
N ARG A 76 -10.40 8.73 17.00
CA ARG A 76 -10.67 7.60 17.91
C ARG A 76 -10.99 6.32 17.18
N ARG A 77 -11.40 6.44 15.93
CA ARG A 77 -11.82 5.31 15.09
C ARG A 77 -11.14 5.37 13.73
N LEU A 78 -10.68 4.23 13.29
CA LEU A 78 -10.15 4.03 11.94
C LEU A 78 -11.03 3.03 11.20
N VAL A 79 -11.49 3.40 10.01
CA VAL A 79 -12.22 2.53 9.10
C VAL A 79 -11.44 2.40 7.81
N ILE A 80 -11.12 1.17 7.41
CA ILE A 80 -10.54 0.88 6.10
C ILE A 80 -11.65 0.29 5.23
N ASP A 81 -12.08 1.05 4.25
CA ASP A 81 -13.16 0.66 3.32
C ASP A 81 -12.54 0.11 2.02
N LEU A 82 -12.70 -1.17 1.79
CA LEU A 82 -12.16 -1.88 0.65
C LEU A 82 -13.13 -1.97 -0.55
N ALA A 83 -14.23 -1.22 -0.53
CA ALA A 83 -15.24 -1.25 -1.60
C ALA A 83 -14.66 -0.91 -2.98
N GLN A 84 -13.67 -0.03 -3.04
CA GLN A 84 -13.01 0.39 -4.28
C GLN A 84 -11.69 -0.36 -4.56
N ALA A 85 -11.27 -1.25 -3.68
CA ALA A 85 -10.11 -2.08 -3.90
C ALA A 85 -10.40 -3.14 -4.98
N GLY A 86 -9.61 -3.13 -6.05
CA GLY A 86 -9.81 -4.04 -7.17
C GLY A 86 -9.31 -5.45 -6.86
N ARG A 87 -8.03 -5.58 -6.60
CA ARG A 87 -7.38 -6.85 -6.28
C ARG A 87 -6.47 -6.67 -5.07
N ILE A 88 -6.58 -7.59 -4.14
CA ILE A 88 -5.75 -7.63 -2.94
C ILE A 88 -5.05 -8.99 -2.93
N ASP A 89 -3.73 -8.99 -2.98
CA ASP A 89 -2.94 -10.20 -2.78
C ASP A 89 -2.74 -10.50 -1.27
N TYR A 90 -2.08 -11.62 -0.97
CA TYR A 90 -1.81 -12.00 0.41
C TYR A 90 -1.02 -10.93 1.17
N THR A 91 -0.01 -10.36 0.52
CA THR A 91 0.85 -9.33 1.13
C THR A 91 0.07 -8.04 1.39
N GLY A 92 -0.82 -7.66 0.46
CA GLY A 92 -1.72 -6.53 0.64
C GLY A 92 -2.72 -6.76 1.79
N ALA A 93 -3.28 -7.97 1.89
CA ALA A 93 -4.15 -8.34 3.00
C ALA A 93 -3.40 -8.33 4.35
N ALA A 94 -2.17 -8.82 4.38
CA ALA A 94 -1.31 -8.78 5.57
C ALA A 94 -0.99 -7.34 5.99
N ALA A 95 -0.75 -6.44 5.04
CA ALA A 95 -0.54 -5.02 5.30
C ALA A 95 -1.78 -4.35 5.92
N VAL A 96 -2.95 -4.61 5.38
CA VAL A 96 -4.22 -4.11 5.94
C VAL A 96 -4.43 -4.62 7.36
N ALA A 97 -4.22 -5.93 7.60
CA ALA A 97 -4.33 -6.52 8.93
C ALA A 97 -3.36 -5.88 9.92
N ARG A 98 -2.11 -5.65 9.51
CA ARG A 98 -1.08 -5.01 10.33
C ARG A 98 -1.47 -3.58 10.72
N VAL A 99 -1.95 -2.79 9.78
CA VAL A 99 -2.42 -1.43 10.04
C VAL A 99 -3.55 -1.44 11.07
N VAL A 100 -4.49 -2.38 10.97
CA VAL A 100 -5.58 -2.52 11.94
C VAL A 100 -5.05 -2.88 13.34
N VAL A 101 -4.10 -3.81 13.42
CA VAL A 101 -3.49 -4.23 14.68
C VAL A 101 -2.72 -3.09 15.33
N ASP A 102 -1.91 -2.38 14.56
CA ASP A 102 -1.12 -1.24 15.03
C ASP A 102 -2.03 -0.08 15.50
N ALA A 103 -3.12 0.19 14.78
CA ALA A 103 -4.10 1.19 15.17
C ALA A 103 -4.79 0.83 16.49
N ARG A 104 -5.16 -0.43 16.67
CA ARG A 104 -5.75 -0.93 17.94
C ARG A 104 -4.75 -0.85 19.09
N ALA A 105 -3.50 -1.19 18.85
CA ALA A 105 -2.43 -1.06 19.85
C ALA A 105 -2.19 0.41 20.24
N ALA A 106 -2.43 1.36 19.35
CA ALA A 106 -2.38 2.79 19.62
C ALA A 106 -3.65 3.35 20.31
N GLY A 107 -4.63 2.50 20.60
CA GLY A 107 -5.87 2.88 21.31
C GLY A 107 -7.04 3.30 20.41
N LEU A 108 -6.92 3.12 19.10
CA LEU A 108 -8.00 3.37 18.14
C LEU A 108 -8.94 2.16 18.03
N GLU A 109 -10.21 2.44 17.82
CA GLU A 109 -11.12 1.42 17.29
C GLU A 109 -10.87 1.27 15.80
N ALA A 110 -10.40 0.11 15.36
CA ALA A 110 -10.07 -0.12 13.97
C ALA A 110 -10.86 -1.29 13.39
N GLU A 111 -11.44 -1.07 12.22
CA GLU A 111 -12.20 -2.08 11.49
C GLU A 111 -11.96 -1.97 9.98
N VAL A 112 -12.20 -3.07 9.30
CA VAL A 112 -12.17 -3.16 7.84
C VAL A 112 -13.59 -3.49 7.37
N VAL A 113 -14.10 -2.71 6.42
CA VAL A 113 -15.43 -2.87 5.85
C VAL A 113 -15.36 -3.14 4.36
N ALA A 114 -16.45 -3.66 3.79
CA ALA A 114 -16.57 -3.96 2.36
C ALA A 114 -15.46 -4.89 1.83
N ILE A 115 -15.09 -5.90 2.61
CA ILE A 115 -14.02 -6.83 2.26
C ILE A 115 -14.45 -7.68 1.06
N PRO A 116 -13.67 -7.73 -0.04
CA PRO A 116 -13.96 -8.57 -1.18
C PRO A 116 -14.04 -10.05 -0.76
N PRO A 117 -15.00 -10.84 -1.32
CA PRO A 117 -15.22 -12.22 -0.90
C PRO A 117 -13.99 -13.13 -0.97
N ARG A 118 -13.12 -12.89 -1.96
CA ARG A 118 -11.88 -13.66 -2.15
C ARG A 118 -10.83 -13.38 -1.07
N THR A 119 -10.83 -12.19 -0.52
CA THR A 119 -9.86 -11.73 0.49
C THR A 119 -10.37 -11.95 1.91
N ARG A 120 -11.67 -12.14 2.07
CA ARG A 120 -12.32 -12.20 3.40
C ARG A 120 -11.73 -13.28 4.30
N ARG A 121 -11.53 -14.48 3.80
CA ARG A 121 -10.96 -15.58 4.59
C ARG A 121 -9.55 -15.25 5.05
N THR A 122 -8.68 -14.85 4.12
CA THR A 122 -7.29 -14.49 4.41
C THR A 122 -7.19 -13.37 5.43
N LEU A 123 -7.99 -12.33 5.29
CA LEU A 123 -7.96 -11.19 6.19
C LEU A 123 -8.50 -11.55 7.59
N THR A 124 -9.55 -12.35 7.66
CA THR A 124 -10.11 -12.85 8.93
C THR A 124 -9.10 -13.70 9.67
N ASP A 125 -8.41 -14.61 8.98
CA ASP A 125 -7.39 -15.48 9.57
C ASP A 125 -6.23 -14.65 10.12
N LEU A 126 -5.72 -13.69 9.33
CA LEU A 126 -4.63 -12.79 9.73
C LEU A 126 -5.00 -11.93 10.96
N LEU A 127 -6.22 -11.41 11.01
CA LEU A 127 -6.69 -10.62 12.14
C LEU A 127 -6.88 -11.46 13.39
N SER A 128 -7.28 -12.74 13.26
CA SER A 128 -7.43 -13.65 14.38
C SER A 128 -6.09 -14.10 14.95
N GLU A 129 -5.09 -14.39 14.12
CA GLU A 129 -3.74 -14.76 14.53
C GLU A 129 -3.06 -13.61 15.30
N SER A 130 -3.19 -12.39 14.82
CA SER A 130 -2.61 -11.21 15.46
C SER A 130 -3.26 -10.86 16.80
N GLY A 131 -4.49 -11.29 17.03
CA GLY A 131 -5.19 -11.11 18.32
C GLY A 131 -4.74 -12.08 19.41
N THR A 132 -4.04 -13.17 19.05
CA THR A 132 -3.62 -14.21 19.98
C THR A 132 -2.22 -13.98 20.56
N ASP A 133 -1.39 -13.21 19.88
CA ASP A 133 -0.02 -12.89 20.32
C ASP A 133 0.06 -11.78 21.40
N GLY A 134 -1.06 -11.19 21.78
CA GLY A 134 -1.16 -10.09 22.75
C GLY A 134 -1.77 -10.46 24.11
N ALA A 135 -1.93 -11.75 24.37
CA ALA A 135 -2.48 -12.24 25.65
C ALA A 135 -1.42 -12.86 26.54
#